data_a885d4b126802f42566651f5cb61cd58
#
_entry.id   a885d4b126802f42566651f5cb61cd58
#
_cell.length_a   1.000
_cell.length_b   1.000
_cell.length_c   1.000
_cell.angle_alpha   90.00
_cell.angle_beta   90.00
_cell.angle_gamma   90.00
#
_symmetry.space_group_name_H-M   'P 1'
#
loop_
_entity.id
_entity.type
_entity.pdbx_description
1 polymer ?
#
loop_
_entity_poly.entity_id
_entity_poly.type
_entity_poly.pdbx_seq_one_letter_code
_entity_poly.pdbx_strand_id
1 'polypeptide(L)'
;MNRTVVEIIGFLSLVGSLAFVGVEIRQNTSAVRGATNQAISDQVGELMLTIATDDNLARLVKRLYDGETQDQFDPVDDMRLYMTIMTGLRRVENIFLQIEDGILDDRAFDRIGLSFYRSNYGQEIWQANKQFFDREFVPFFEKLLKNE
;
A
#
# COMPACT_ATOMS: atom_id res chain seq x y z
N MET A 1 17.20 37.89 -42.14
CA MET A 1 16.39 36.70 -41.87
C MET A 1 14.93 37.10 -41.93
N ASN A 2 14.10 36.41 -42.72
CA ASN A 2 12.70 36.79 -42.94
C ASN A 2 11.92 36.65 -41.63
N ARG A 3 11.16 37.67 -41.21
CA ARG A 3 10.36 37.71 -39.97
C ARG A 3 9.48 36.44 -39.81
N THR A 4 8.85 36.02 -40.90
CA THR A 4 8.03 34.79 -40.94
C THR A 4 8.84 33.50 -40.61
N VAL A 5 10.11 33.45 -41.06
CA VAL A 5 10.99 32.27 -40.74
C VAL A 5 11.32 32.22 -39.26
N VAL A 6 11.58 33.37 -38.63
CA VAL A 6 11.84 33.46 -37.18
C VAL A 6 10.61 33.07 -36.38
N GLU A 7 9.43 33.51 -36.79
CA GLU A 7 8.16 33.17 -36.14
C GLU A 7 7.87 31.67 -36.24
N ILE A 8 8.08 31.03 -37.40
CA ILE A 8 7.92 29.58 -37.58
C ILE A 8 8.91 28.78 -36.73
N ILE A 9 10.18 29.19 -36.72
CA ILE A 9 11.19 28.51 -35.87
C ILE A 9 10.83 28.65 -34.39
N GLY A 10 10.40 29.83 -33.94
CA GLY A 10 9.97 30.05 -32.57
C GLY A 10 8.79 29.17 -32.17
N PHE A 11 7.78 29.08 -33.06
CA PHE A 11 6.62 28.23 -32.84
C PHE A 11 6.99 26.75 -32.77
N LEU A 12 7.81 26.24 -33.69
CA LEU A 12 8.27 24.85 -33.69
C LEU A 12 9.11 24.53 -32.47
N SER A 13 9.94 25.49 -32.00
CA SER A 13 10.72 25.30 -30.77
C SER A 13 9.82 25.19 -29.53
N LEU A 14 8.76 25.99 -29.48
CA LEU A 14 7.77 25.93 -28.38
C LEU A 14 7.03 24.59 -28.36
N VAL A 15 6.54 24.15 -29.54
CA VAL A 15 5.86 22.85 -29.67
C VAL A 15 6.80 21.68 -29.30
N GLY A 16 8.04 21.73 -29.77
CA GLY A 16 9.06 20.75 -29.44
C GLY A 16 9.36 20.68 -27.92
N SER A 17 9.46 21.86 -27.29
CA SER A 17 9.66 21.95 -25.82
C SER A 17 8.47 21.38 -25.05
N LEU A 18 7.24 21.67 -25.45
CA LEU A 18 6.04 21.13 -24.83
C LEU A 18 5.94 19.60 -24.99
N ALA A 19 6.28 19.08 -26.18
CA ALA A 19 6.34 17.65 -26.43
C ALA A 19 7.40 16.97 -25.56
N PHE A 20 8.57 17.56 -25.42
CA PHE A 20 9.65 17.08 -24.57
C PHE A 20 9.23 17.00 -23.09
N VAL A 21 8.63 18.10 -22.57
CA VAL A 21 8.09 18.13 -21.19
C VAL A 21 7.02 17.05 -21.00
N GLY A 22 6.14 16.84 -21.98
CA GLY A 22 5.13 15.77 -21.92
C GLY A 22 5.74 14.38 -21.82
N VAL A 23 6.82 14.11 -22.55
CA VAL A 23 7.56 12.84 -22.47
C VAL A 23 8.25 12.70 -21.11
N GLU A 24 8.88 13.75 -20.62
CA GLU A 24 9.59 13.76 -19.33
C GLU A 24 8.64 13.50 -18.15
N ILE A 25 7.45 14.14 -18.16
CA ILE A 25 6.40 13.88 -17.16
C ILE A 25 5.97 12.40 -17.19
N ARG A 26 5.75 11.81 -18.37
CA ARG A 26 5.37 10.40 -18.49
C ARG A 26 6.46 9.45 -17.96
N GLN A 27 7.73 9.73 -18.27
CA GLN A 27 8.86 8.93 -17.80
C GLN A 27 8.99 9.03 -16.28
N ASN A 28 8.87 10.24 -15.71
CA ASN A 28 8.92 10.45 -14.26
C ASN A 28 7.78 9.72 -13.56
N THR A 29 6.54 9.83 -14.06
CA THR A 29 5.38 9.13 -13.51
C THR A 29 5.60 7.60 -13.54
N SER A 30 6.13 7.06 -14.63
CA SER A 30 6.44 5.63 -14.74
C SER A 30 7.53 5.19 -13.75
N ALA A 31 8.57 6.00 -13.56
CA ALA A 31 9.63 5.75 -12.60
C ALA A 31 9.12 5.75 -11.15
N VAL A 32 8.27 6.74 -10.80
CA VAL A 32 7.62 6.82 -9.48
C VAL A 32 6.75 5.59 -9.23
N ARG A 33 5.91 5.19 -10.18
CA ARG A 33 5.09 3.96 -10.06
C ARG A 33 5.95 2.71 -9.86
N GLY A 34 7.04 2.59 -10.62
CA GLY A 34 7.98 1.46 -10.49
C GLY A 34 8.60 1.41 -9.09
N ALA A 35 9.11 2.53 -8.60
CA ALA A 35 9.70 2.65 -7.28
C ALA A 35 8.69 2.34 -6.16
N THR A 36 7.46 2.83 -6.28
CA THR A 36 6.40 2.57 -5.31
C THR A 36 6.00 1.09 -5.27
N ASN A 37 5.83 0.45 -6.44
CA ASN A 37 5.56 -0.98 -6.51
C ASN A 37 6.69 -1.81 -5.88
N GLN A 38 7.94 -1.43 -6.12
CA GLN A 38 9.09 -2.10 -5.49
C GLN A 38 9.07 -1.93 -3.98
N ALA A 39 8.83 -0.72 -3.48
CA ALA A 39 8.75 -0.45 -2.03
C ALA A 39 7.66 -1.28 -1.35
N ILE A 40 6.49 -1.46 -1.96
CA ILE A 40 5.42 -2.34 -1.44
C ILE A 40 5.90 -3.79 -1.38
N SER A 41 6.53 -4.27 -2.44
CA SER A 41 7.05 -5.65 -2.50
C SER A 41 8.11 -5.91 -1.43
N ASP A 42 9.03 -4.96 -1.25
CA ASP A 42 10.09 -5.03 -0.24
C ASP A 42 9.50 -5.07 1.17
N GLN A 43 8.52 -4.22 1.46
CA GLN A 43 7.84 -4.19 2.76
C GLN A 43 7.08 -5.49 3.07
N VAL A 44 6.44 -6.12 2.07
CA VAL A 44 5.78 -7.41 2.25
C VAL A 44 6.82 -8.50 2.50
N GLY A 45 7.90 -8.50 1.72
CA GLY A 45 9.02 -9.44 1.90
C GLY A 45 9.68 -9.32 3.27
N GLU A 46 9.90 -8.10 3.75
CA GLU A 46 10.46 -7.84 5.08
C GLU A 46 9.57 -8.40 6.20
N LEU A 47 8.25 -8.18 6.13
CA LEU A 47 7.33 -8.74 7.12
C LEU A 47 7.38 -10.28 7.11
N MET A 48 7.35 -10.89 5.92
CA MET A 48 7.41 -12.34 5.79
C MET A 48 8.74 -12.91 6.31
N LEU A 49 9.84 -12.24 6.02
CA LEU A 49 11.16 -12.63 6.52
C LEU A 49 11.24 -12.48 8.03
N THR A 50 10.71 -11.41 8.59
CA THR A 50 10.65 -11.19 10.04
C THR A 50 9.87 -12.30 10.72
N ILE A 51 8.71 -12.68 10.20
CA ILE A 51 7.94 -13.82 10.73
C ILE A 51 8.70 -15.14 10.61
N ALA A 52 9.39 -15.35 9.46
CA ALA A 52 10.11 -16.60 9.22
C ALA A 52 11.39 -16.76 10.06
N THR A 53 11.97 -15.67 10.55
CA THR A 53 13.23 -15.67 11.31
C THR A 53 13.04 -15.45 12.81
N ASP A 54 11.84 -15.09 13.26
CA ASP A 54 11.49 -14.96 14.69
C ASP A 54 10.52 -16.08 15.10
N ASP A 55 11.02 -17.09 15.79
CA ASP A 55 10.25 -18.25 16.25
C ASP A 55 9.05 -17.84 17.12
N ASN A 56 9.17 -16.77 17.92
CA ASN A 56 8.08 -16.26 18.72
C ASN A 56 6.97 -15.69 17.85
N LEU A 57 7.33 -14.81 16.91
CA LEU A 57 6.36 -14.19 16.01
C LEU A 57 5.70 -15.23 15.10
N ALA A 58 6.47 -16.20 14.59
CA ALA A 58 5.94 -17.33 13.82
C ALA A 58 4.88 -18.12 14.58
N ARG A 59 5.15 -18.42 15.88
CA ARG A 59 4.18 -19.10 16.75
C ARG A 59 2.93 -18.25 16.97
N LEU A 60 3.07 -16.96 17.20
CA LEU A 60 1.93 -16.04 17.39
C LEU A 60 1.07 -15.94 16.14
N VAL A 61 1.70 -15.80 14.97
CA VAL A 61 1.00 -15.78 13.68
C VAL A 61 0.28 -17.10 13.43
N LYS A 62 0.89 -18.24 13.80
CA LYS A 62 0.20 -19.55 13.71
C LYS A 62 -1.06 -19.57 14.56
N ARG A 63 -0.99 -19.16 15.83
CA ARG A 63 -2.15 -19.09 16.74
C ARG A 63 -3.26 -18.19 16.19
N LEU A 64 -2.89 -17.06 15.59
CA LEU A 64 -3.81 -16.18 14.89
C LEU A 64 -4.54 -16.91 13.74
N TYR A 65 -3.84 -17.71 12.92
CA TYR A 65 -4.45 -18.53 11.88
C TYR A 65 -5.24 -19.74 12.41
N ASP A 66 -4.93 -20.21 13.61
CA ASP A 66 -5.72 -21.24 14.31
C ASP A 66 -7.04 -20.67 14.86
N GLY A 67 -7.28 -19.34 14.72
CA GLY A 67 -8.54 -18.68 15.04
C GLY A 67 -8.62 -18.12 16.46
N GLU A 68 -7.50 -18.02 17.18
CA GLU A 68 -7.46 -17.43 18.51
C GLU A 68 -7.85 -15.93 18.48
N THR A 69 -8.52 -15.50 19.55
CA THR A 69 -9.00 -14.14 19.82
C THR A 69 -8.03 -13.39 20.73
N GLN A 70 -8.18 -12.06 20.83
CA GLN A 70 -7.25 -11.21 21.57
C GLN A 70 -7.09 -11.62 23.04
N ASP A 71 -8.16 -12.03 23.69
CA ASP A 71 -8.20 -12.43 25.12
C ASP A 71 -7.42 -13.70 25.44
N GLN A 72 -7.02 -14.46 24.41
CA GLN A 72 -6.25 -15.71 24.55
C GLN A 72 -4.73 -15.49 24.56
N PHE A 73 -4.27 -14.26 24.31
CA PHE A 73 -2.85 -13.91 24.32
C PHE A 73 -2.46 -13.26 25.65
N ASP A 74 -1.24 -13.52 26.11
CA ASP A 74 -0.70 -12.74 27.21
C ASP A 74 -0.40 -11.30 26.78
N PRO A 75 -0.27 -10.34 27.71
CA PRO A 75 -0.16 -8.92 27.35
C PRO A 75 1.04 -8.56 26.45
N VAL A 76 2.14 -9.31 26.51
CA VAL A 76 3.32 -9.06 25.69
C VAL A 76 3.12 -9.59 24.27
N ASP A 77 2.58 -10.79 24.16
CA ASP A 77 2.26 -11.43 22.87
C ASP A 77 1.13 -10.68 22.16
N ASP A 78 0.10 -10.25 22.89
CA ASP A 78 -0.96 -9.37 22.38
C ASP A 78 -0.38 -8.07 21.82
N MET A 79 0.49 -7.38 22.57
CA MET A 79 1.12 -6.15 22.10
C MET A 79 1.95 -6.35 20.82
N ARG A 80 2.68 -7.48 20.71
CA ARG A 80 3.45 -7.81 19.49
C ARG A 80 2.54 -8.02 18.29
N LEU A 81 1.49 -8.80 18.43
CA LEU A 81 0.51 -9.03 17.37
C LEU A 81 -0.23 -7.74 17.00
N TYR A 82 -0.67 -6.97 18.01
CA TYR A 82 -1.30 -5.68 17.81
C TYR A 82 -0.43 -4.75 16.94
N MET A 83 0.84 -4.57 17.29
CA MET A 83 1.76 -3.72 16.52
C MET A 83 2.00 -4.28 15.12
N THR A 84 2.07 -5.58 14.95
CA THR A 84 2.25 -6.23 13.65
C THR A 84 1.03 -5.99 12.75
N ILE A 85 -0.18 -6.19 13.26
CA ILE A 85 -1.45 -5.95 12.55
C ILE A 85 -1.60 -4.46 12.21
N MET A 86 -1.38 -3.57 13.18
CA MET A 86 -1.51 -2.13 12.97
C MET A 86 -0.52 -1.59 11.92
N THR A 87 0.72 -2.07 11.94
CA THR A 87 1.71 -1.74 10.90
C THR A 87 1.23 -2.18 9.52
N GLY A 88 0.68 -3.38 9.44
CA GLY A 88 0.10 -3.90 8.20
C GLY A 88 -1.11 -3.11 7.73
N LEU A 89 -2.04 -2.76 8.62
CA LEU A 89 -3.23 -1.94 8.30
C LEU A 89 -2.83 -0.55 7.77
N ARG A 90 -1.85 0.12 8.40
CA ARG A 90 -1.31 1.40 7.90
C ARG A 90 -0.69 1.27 6.52
N ARG A 91 -0.06 0.15 6.24
CA ARG A 91 0.50 -0.14 4.90
C ARG A 91 -0.61 -0.30 3.85
N VAL A 92 -1.69 -1.02 4.19
CA VAL A 92 -2.86 -1.18 3.29
C VAL A 92 -3.54 0.17 3.05
N GLU A 93 -3.72 0.99 4.08
CA GLU A 93 -4.23 2.35 3.95
C GLU A 93 -3.34 3.21 3.03
N ASN A 94 -2.02 3.15 3.19
CA ASN A 94 -1.11 3.89 2.32
C ASN A 94 -1.21 3.47 0.85
N ILE A 95 -1.42 2.18 0.58
CA ILE A 95 -1.66 1.69 -0.79
C ILE A 95 -2.96 2.28 -1.34
N PHE A 96 -4.03 2.30 -0.53
CA PHE A 96 -5.31 2.90 -0.90
C PHE A 96 -5.14 4.38 -1.27
N LEU A 97 -4.49 5.18 -0.44
CA LEU A 97 -4.25 6.60 -0.70
C LEU A 97 -3.43 6.82 -1.98
N GLN A 98 -2.46 5.97 -2.26
CA GLN A 98 -1.68 6.06 -3.50
C GLN A 98 -2.47 5.67 -4.76
N ILE A 99 -3.51 4.84 -4.62
CA ILE A 99 -4.45 4.54 -5.71
C ILE A 99 -5.36 5.75 -5.95
N GLU A 100 -5.90 6.37 -4.89
CA GLU A 100 -6.69 7.59 -4.99
C GLU A 100 -5.91 8.73 -5.65
N ASP A 101 -4.62 8.86 -5.34
CA ASP A 101 -3.70 9.82 -5.97
C ASP A 101 -3.30 9.45 -7.42
N GLY A 102 -3.77 8.32 -7.96
CA GLY A 102 -3.46 7.84 -9.30
C GLY A 102 -2.01 7.37 -9.50
N ILE A 103 -1.27 7.13 -8.41
CA ILE A 103 0.10 6.62 -8.44
C ILE A 103 0.11 5.11 -8.69
N LEU A 104 -0.79 4.38 -8.05
CA LEU A 104 -0.96 2.93 -8.18
C LEU A 104 -2.27 2.58 -8.89
N ASP A 105 -2.41 1.33 -9.28
CA ASP A 105 -3.67 0.73 -9.74
C ASP A 105 -4.18 -0.32 -8.75
N ASP A 106 -5.45 -0.72 -8.87
CA ASP A 106 -6.14 -1.63 -7.95
C ASP A 106 -5.44 -2.98 -7.79
N ARG A 107 -4.62 -3.41 -8.78
CA ARG A 107 -3.82 -4.64 -8.70
C ARG A 107 -2.76 -4.61 -7.60
N ALA A 108 -2.48 -3.44 -7.02
CA ALA A 108 -1.61 -3.34 -5.85
C ALA A 108 -2.16 -4.14 -4.66
N PHE A 109 -3.50 -4.30 -4.55
CA PHE A 109 -4.12 -5.10 -3.49
C PHE A 109 -3.99 -6.61 -3.68
N ASP A 110 -3.76 -7.11 -4.91
CA ASP A 110 -3.58 -8.54 -5.18
C ASP A 110 -2.36 -9.13 -4.46
N ARG A 111 -1.44 -8.27 -4.03
CA ARG A 111 -0.20 -8.65 -3.35
C ARG A 111 -0.30 -8.65 -1.83
N ILE A 112 -1.44 -8.22 -1.30
CA ILE A 112 -1.67 -8.14 0.15
C ILE A 112 -2.28 -9.44 0.65
N GLY A 113 -1.64 -10.06 1.62
CA GLY A 113 -2.18 -11.24 2.30
C GLY A 113 -3.35 -10.89 3.21
N LEU A 114 -4.57 -10.81 2.65
CA LEU A 114 -5.78 -10.42 3.39
C LEU A 114 -6.19 -11.40 4.47
N SER A 115 -5.79 -12.67 4.37
CA SER A 115 -6.09 -13.71 5.37
C SER A 115 -5.65 -13.32 6.79
N PHE A 116 -4.56 -12.57 6.90
CA PHE A 116 -4.05 -12.05 8.16
C PHE A 116 -5.07 -11.13 8.86
N TYR A 117 -5.72 -10.25 8.10
CA TYR A 117 -6.71 -9.29 8.60
C TYR A 117 -8.12 -9.91 8.72
N ARG A 118 -8.36 -11.05 8.07
CA ARG A 118 -9.61 -11.82 8.16
C ARG A 118 -9.65 -12.76 9.36
N SER A 119 -8.53 -12.97 10.04
CA SER A 119 -8.48 -13.74 11.30
C SER A 119 -9.36 -13.09 12.37
N ASN A 120 -9.81 -13.86 13.36
CA ASN A 120 -10.60 -13.33 14.47
C ASN A 120 -9.87 -12.17 15.16
N TYR A 121 -8.62 -12.37 15.51
CA TYR A 121 -7.76 -11.35 16.11
C TYR A 121 -7.65 -10.10 15.23
N GLY A 122 -7.38 -10.27 13.92
CA GLY A 122 -7.26 -9.17 12.98
C GLY A 122 -8.53 -8.33 12.86
N GLN A 123 -9.70 -8.98 12.88
CA GLN A 123 -11.00 -8.30 12.87
C GLN A 123 -11.27 -7.56 14.18
N GLU A 124 -10.92 -8.11 15.35
CA GLU A 124 -11.03 -7.43 16.64
C GLU A 124 -10.20 -6.15 16.65
N ILE A 125 -8.93 -6.24 16.25
CA ILE A 125 -8.05 -5.06 16.16
C ILE A 125 -8.60 -4.04 15.16
N TRP A 126 -9.07 -4.46 13.99
CA TRP A 126 -9.69 -3.55 13.03
C TRP A 126 -10.90 -2.82 13.62
N GLN A 127 -11.85 -3.52 14.19
CA GLN A 127 -13.07 -2.92 14.75
C GLN A 127 -12.75 -1.93 15.88
N ALA A 128 -11.76 -2.24 16.73
CA ALA A 128 -11.34 -1.35 17.82
C ALA A 128 -10.63 -0.06 17.35
N ASN A 129 -10.01 -0.09 16.16
CA ASN A 129 -9.11 0.99 15.72
C ASN A 129 -9.54 1.72 14.43
N LYS A 130 -10.56 1.24 13.71
CA LYS A 130 -10.97 1.78 12.40
C LYS A 130 -11.26 3.28 12.38
N GLN A 131 -11.68 3.87 13.51
CA GLN A 131 -11.92 5.32 13.64
C GLN A 131 -10.66 6.18 13.49
N PHE A 132 -9.47 5.59 13.55
CA PHE A 132 -8.19 6.27 13.40
C PHE A 132 -7.64 6.22 11.96
N PHE A 133 -8.37 5.60 11.04
CA PHE A 133 -8.02 5.48 9.64
C PHE A 133 -8.75 6.49 8.78
N ASP A 134 -8.30 6.66 7.54
CA ASP A 134 -8.94 7.54 6.58
C ASP A 134 -10.43 7.18 6.40
N ARG A 135 -11.28 8.20 6.28
CA ARG A 135 -12.73 8.03 6.23
C ARG A 135 -13.20 7.22 5.02
N GLU A 136 -12.54 7.37 3.88
CA GLU A 136 -12.89 6.66 2.65
C GLU A 136 -12.26 5.27 2.59
N PHE A 137 -11.11 5.11 3.24
CA PHE A 137 -10.47 3.81 3.40
C PHE A 137 -11.32 2.82 4.21
N VAL A 138 -12.00 3.26 5.26
CA VAL A 138 -12.78 2.36 6.13
C VAL A 138 -13.82 1.53 5.35
N PRO A 139 -14.77 2.11 4.61
CA PRO A 139 -15.76 1.33 3.85
C PRO A 139 -15.09 0.51 2.73
N PHE A 140 -14.04 1.02 2.12
CA PHE A 140 -13.27 0.29 1.11
C PHE A 140 -12.66 -0.98 1.69
N PHE A 141 -11.96 -0.88 2.81
CA PHE A 141 -11.30 -2.02 3.45
C PHE A 141 -12.31 -3.05 3.98
N GLU A 142 -13.43 -2.61 4.55
CA GLU A 142 -14.50 -3.52 4.98
C GLU A 142 -15.11 -4.30 3.80
N LYS A 143 -15.21 -3.68 2.62
CA LYS A 143 -15.63 -4.36 1.40
C LYS A 143 -14.58 -5.37 0.92
N LEU A 144 -13.30 -4.98 0.98
CA LEU A 144 -12.17 -5.83 0.59
C LEU A 144 -12.07 -7.09 1.48
N LEU A 145 -12.36 -6.96 2.77
CA LEU A 145 -12.37 -8.10 3.70
C LEU A 145 -13.50 -9.10 3.41
N LYS A 146 -14.63 -8.65 2.84
CA LYS A 146 -15.82 -9.48 2.54
C LYS A 146 -15.74 -10.19 1.18
N ASN A 147 -14.94 -9.66 0.26
CA ASN A 147 -14.78 -10.28 -1.06
C ASN A 147 -13.78 -11.44 -0.97
N GLU A 148 -14.21 -12.64 -1.34
CA GLU A 148 -13.36 -13.81 -1.53
C GLU A 148 -12.65 -13.76 -2.88
#